data_d3fe1a32e1743f76a593e290b8a85778
#
_entry.id   d3fe1a32e1743f76a593e290b8a85778
#
_cell.length_a   1.000
_cell.length_b   1.000
_cell.length_c   1.000
_cell.angle_alpha   90.00
_cell.angle_beta   90.00
_cell.angle_gamma   90.00
#
_symmetry.space_group_name_H-M   'P 1'
#
loop_
_entity.id
_entity.type
_entity.pdbx_description
1 polymer ?
#
loop_
_entity_poly.entity_id
_entity_poly.type
_entity_poly.pdbx_seq_one_letter_code
_entity_poly.pdbx_strand_id
1 'polypeptide(L)'
;YFKFTQTRSIVTSGGLGTMGFGLPAAIGAKIGAPERTVCLFVGDGGLQMTIEELGVIMQYGVDVKIILLNNNFLGMVRQWQQLFFHERYSETPMLNPDFVALAASYGIKGRDVERREQLDDAIAEMLSHKGAYLLNVAVEEKGMVFPMTPAGSCVTNIMLNVNEKY
;
A
#
# COMPACT_ATOMS: atom_id res chain seq x y z
N TYR A 1 -7.78 -11.78 -1.78
CA TYR A 1 -7.86 -13.20 -1.35
C TYR A 1 -7.54 -13.40 0.14
N PHE A 2 -7.42 -12.32 0.90
CA PHE A 2 -7.23 -12.40 2.35
C PHE A 2 -8.51 -12.90 3.02
N LYS A 3 -8.40 -13.93 3.86
CA LYS A 3 -9.52 -14.49 4.61
C LYS A 3 -9.65 -13.78 5.95
N PHE A 4 -10.67 -12.93 6.08
CA PHE A 4 -10.98 -12.27 7.35
C PHE A 4 -11.65 -13.25 8.30
N THR A 5 -11.04 -13.48 9.46
CA THR A 5 -11.55 -14.41 10.49
C THR A 5 -12.10 -13.66 11.72
N GLN A 6 -11.93 -12.34 11.77
CA GLN A 6 -12.40 -11.50 12.87
C GLN A 6 -13.17 -10.29 12.36
N THR A 7 -14.19 -9.88 13.07
CA THR A 7 -14.92 -8.65 12.79
C THR A 7 -14.04 -7.43 13.12
N ARG A 8 -14.30 -6.31 12.42
CA ARG A 8 -13.59 -5.02 12.62
C ARG A 8 -12.05 -5.18 12.49
N SER A 9 -11.61 -5.99 11.54
CA SER A 9 -10.18 -6.26 11.29
C SER A 9 -9.67 -5.60 10.00
N ILE A 10 -10.50 -4.88 9.28
CA ILE A 10 -10.12 -4.13 8.08
C ILE A 10 -10.65 -2.71 8.13
N VAL A 11 -9.80 -1.76 7.69
CA VAL A 11 -10.16 -0.37 7.44
C VAL A 11 -9.73 -0.02 6.03
N THR A 12 -10.64 0.46 5.22
CA THR A 12 -10.37 0.80 3.81
C THR A 12 -11.26 1.94 3.34
N SER A 13 -10.77 2.74 2.39
CA SER A 13 -11.57 3.74 1.68
C SER A 13 -12.45 3.07 0.60
N GLY A 14 -13.36 2.19 1.04
CA GLY A 14 -14.16 1.36 0.14
C GLY A 14 -15.25 2.10 -0.66
N GLY A 15 -15.56 3.34 -0.30
CA GLY A 15 -16.53 4.17 -1.02
C GLY A 15 -15.90 4.91 -2.19
N LEU A 16 -14.92 5.77 -1.92
CA LEU A 16 -14.30 6.64 -2.91
C LEU A 16 -12.90 6.15 -3.36
N GLY A 17 -12.32 5.18 -2.70
CA GLY A 17 -10.97 4.66 -3.03
C GLY A 17 -9.89 5.73 -2.94
N THR A 18 -9.96 6.60 -1.93
CA THR A 18 -9.11 7.79 -1.81
C THR A 18 -7.65 7.41 -1.60
N MET A 19 -6.77 7.79 -2.50
CA MET A 19 -5.32 7.71 -2.29
C MET A 19 -4.90 8.59 -1.11
N GLY A 20 -3.90 8.13 -0.33
CA GLY A 20 -3.47 8.82 0.89
C GLY A 20 -4.25 8.45 2.15
N PHE A 21 -5.42 7.80 2.03
CA PHE A 21 -6.24 7.40 3.18
C PHE A 21 -5.52 6.44 4.15
N GLY A 22 -4.63 5.58 3.63
CA GLY A 22 -4.10 4.43 4.38
C GLY A 22 -3.31 4.82 5.62
N LEU A 23 -2.37 5.75 5.52
CA LEU A 23 -1.48 6.11 6.63
C LEU A 23 -2.23 6.75 7.80
N PRO A 24 -3.02 7.83 7.62
CA PRO A 24 -3.78 8.41 8.72
C PRO A 24 -4.81 7.44 9.30
N ALA A 25 -5.42 6.58 8.47
CA ALA A 25 -6.36 5.57 8.94
C ALA A 25 -5.70 4.49 9.81
N ALA A 26 -4.47 4.05 9.47
CA ALA A 26 -3.71 3.10 10.29
C ALA A 26 -3.30 3.71 11.63
N ILE A 27 -2.90 4.98 11.64
CA ILE A 27 -2.61 5.74 12.86
C ILE A 27 -3.86 5.79 13.75
N GLY A 28 -5.00 6.21 13.19
CA GLY A 28 -6.27 6.26 13.91
C GLY A 28 -6.72 4.89 14.43
N ALA A 29 -6.56 3.83 13.64
CA ALA A 29 -6.87 2.47 14.05
C ALA A 29 -5.99 2.00 15.23
N LYS A 30 -4.68 2.34 15.22
CA LYS A 30 -3.78 2.01 16.31
C LYS A 30 -4.08 2.78 17.59
N ILE A 31 -4.44 4.06 17.47
CA ILE A 31 -4.88 4.87 18.63
C ILE A 31 -6.19 4.33 19.22
N GLY A 32 -7.13 3.94 18.35
CA GLY A 32 -8.42 3.40 18.78
C GLY A 32 -8.39 1.97 19.31
N ALA A 33 -7.33 1.20 18.99
CA ALA A 33 -7.15 -0.18 19.44
C ALA A 33 -5.66 -0.44 19.77
N PRO A 34 -5.15 0.16 20.86
CA PRO A 34 -3.71 0.16 21.17
C PRO A 34 -3.14 -1.23 21.45
N GLU A 35 -3.96 -2.18 21.86
CA GLU A 35 -3.59 -3.57 22.11
C GLU A 35 -3.41 -4.40 20.82
N ARG A 36 -3.93 -3.92 19.69
CA ARG A 36 -3.89 -4.68 18.44
C ARG A 36 -2.66 -4.30 17.60
N THR A 37 -2.10 -5.28 16.91
CA THR A 37 -1.13 -5.02 15.85
C THR A 37 -1.87 -4.46 14.64
N VAL A 38 -1.46 -3.27 14.19
CA VAL A 38 -2.00 -2.64 12.99
C VAL A 38 -0.98 -2.70 11.88
N CYS A 39 -1.33 -3.37 10.78
CA CYS A 39 -0.53 -3.46 9.58
C CYS A 39 -1.17 -2.61 8.47
N LEU A 40 -0.43 -1.65 7.96
CA LEU A 40 -0.81 -0.83 6.81
C LEU A 40 -0.20 -1.44 5.54
N PHE A 41 -1.03 -1.79 4.57
CA PHE A 41 -0.60 -2.07 3.20
C PHE A 41 -0.89 -0.86 2.34
N VAL A 42 0.15 -0.29 1.73
CA VAL A 42 0.03 0.95 0.95
C VAL A 42 0.99 0.93 -0.23
N GLY A 43 0.57 1.48 -1.36
CA GLY A 43 1.46 1.73 -2.50
C GLY A 43 2.31 2.99 -2.29
N ASP A 44 3.40 3.09 -3.05
CA ASP A 44 4.34 4.23 -3.03
C ASP A 44 3.65 5.58 -3.29
N GLY A 45 2.79 5.67 -4.29
CA GLY A 45 2.01 6.88 -4.54
C GLY A 45 1.02 7.19 -3.42
N GLY A 46 0.38 6.17 -2.84
CA GLY A 46 -0.54 6.34 -1.72
C GLY A 46 0.13 6.81 -0.45
N LEU A 47 1.33 6.30 -0.14
CA LEU A 47 2.10 6.74 1.03
C LEU A 47 2.55 8.20 0.88
N GLN A 48 3.05 8.58 -0.30
CA GLN A 48 3.55 9.93 -0.53
C GLN A 48 2.48 11.02 -0.42
N MET A 49 1.20 10.70 -0.64
CA MET A 49 0.11 11.68 -0.56
C MET A 49 -0.17 12.21 0.86
N THR A 50 0.23 11.48 1.87
CA THR A 50 0.03 11.85 3.29
C THR A 50 1.26 11.52 4.13
N ILE A 51 2.45 11.64 3.52
CA ILE A 51 3.72 11.24 4.15
C ILE A 51 4.06 12.06 5.38
N GLU A 52 3.55 13.28 5.48
CA GLU A 52 3.65 14.16 6.64
C GLU A 52 3.08 13.55 7.93
N GLU A 53 2.17 12.60 7.81
CA GLU A 53 1.59 11.88 8.94
C GLU A 53 2.60 10.96 9.66
N LEU A 54 3.77 10.70 9.08
CA LEU A 54 4.90 10.10 9.80
C LEU A 54 5.33 10.96 11.00
N GLY A 55 5.10 12.27 10.94
CA GLY A 55 5.30 13.20 12.06
C GLY A 55 4.39 12.87 13.25
N VAL A 56 3.15 12.43 13.02
CA VAL A 56 2.23 11.99 14.08
C VAL A 56 2.75 10.71 14.74
N ILE A 57 3.24 9.76 13.93
CA ILE A 57 3.87 8.53 14.45
C ILE A 57 5.05 8.87 15.37
N MET A 58 5.94 9.76 14.91
CA MET A 58 7.11 10.20 15.68
C MET A 58 6.70 10.90 16.97
N GLN A 59 5.76 11.83 16.89
CA GLN A 59 5.37 12.68 18.02
C GLN A 59 4.68 11.90 19.14
N TYR A 60 3.85 10.93 18.79
CA TYR A 60 3.01 10.19 19.75
C TYR A 60 3.46 8.73 19.95
N GLY A 61 4.53 8.29 19.31
CA GLY A 61 5.04 6.92 19.43
C GLY A 61 4.05 5.86 18.96
N VAL A 62 3.31 6.13 17.89
CA VAL A 62 2.25 5.23 17.39
C VAL A 62 2.86 4.00 16.72
N ASP A 63 2.59 2.80 17.24
CA ASP A 63 3.16 1.54 16.73
C ASP A 63 2.36 1.00 15.53
N VAL A 64 2.69 1.45 14.33
CA VAL A 64 2.11 0.98 13.06
C VAL A 64 3.16 0.23 12.24
N LYS A 65 2.80 -0.94 11.72
CA LYS A 65 3.63 -1.73 10.79
C LYS A 65 3.26 -1.35 9.37
N ILE A 66 4.14 -0.64 8.67
CA ILE A 66 3.92 -0.11 7.32
C ILE A 66 4.56 -1.08 6.33
N ILE A 67 3.75 -1.71 5.50
CA ILE A 67 4.17 -2.53 4.37
C ILE A 67 3.94 -1.72 3.10
N LEU A 68 5.01 -1.11 2.61
CA LEU A 68 5.02 -0.30 1.41
C LEU A 68 5.27 -1.19 0.19
N LEU A 69 4.27 -1.30 -0.68
CA LEU A 69 4.37 -2.02 -1.94
C LEU A 69 4.84 -1.04 -3.02
N ASN A 70 6.14 -1.07 -3.29
CA ASN A 70 6.82 -0.11 -4.15
C ASN A 70 7.00 -0.68 -5.57
N ASN A 71 6.20 -0.17 -6.51
CA ASN A 71 6.29 -0.53 -7.93
C ASN A 71 6.76 0.62 -8.84
N ASN A 72 7.11 1.77 -8.29
CA ASN A 72 7.50 2.99 -9.01
C ASN A 72 6.45 3.50 -10.01
N PHE A 73 5.17 3.23 -9.74
CA PHE A 73 4.07 3.67 -10.59
C PHE A 73 2.82 4.02 -9.79
N LEU A 74 2.03 4.94 -10.33
CA LEU A 74 0.61 5.03 -9.99
C LEU A 74 -0.11 3.84 -10.65
N GLY A 75 0.00 2.66 -10.03
CA GLY A 75 -0.29 1.37 -10.65
C GLY A 75 -1.69 1.25 -11.23
N MET A 76 -2.74 1.68 -10.50
CA MET A 76 -4.11 1.64 -10.99
C MET A 76 -4.33 2.59 -12.17
N VAL A 77 -3.77 3.81 -12.13
CA VAL A 77 -3.86 4.77 -13.24
C VAL A 77 -3.17 4.20 -14.49
N ARG A 78 -1.97 3.62 -14.30
CA ARG A 78 -1.24 2.94 -15.37
C ARG A 78 -2.06 1.79 -15.97
N GLN A 79 -2.70 0.96 -15.14
CA GLN A 79 -3.57 -0.15 -15.61
C GLN A 79 -4.71 0.38 -16.50
N TRP A 80 -5.36 1.48 -16.12
CA TRP A 80 -6.39 2.11 -16.94
C TRP A 80 -5.84 2.61 -18.27
N GLN A 81 -4.68 3.26 -18.27
CA GLN A 81 -4.03 3.72 -19.50
C GLN A 81 -3.68 2.54 -20.42
N GLN A 82 -3.24 1.42 -19.85
CA GLN A 82 -2.94 0.22 -20.60
C GLN A 82 -4.19 -0.40 -21.24
N LEU A 83 -5.25 -0.58 -20.48
CA LEU A 83 -6.44 -1.32 -20.93
C LEU A 83 -7.34 -0.48 -21.85
N PHE A 84 -7.49 0.81 -21.59
CA PHE A 84 -8.52 1.64 -22.23
C PHE A 84 -7.96 2.76 -23.09
N PHE A 85 -6.65 3.05 -23.02
CA PHE A 85 -6.03 4.17 -23.74
C PHE A 85 -4.87 3.73 -24.64
N HIS A 86 -4.87 2.47 -25.10
CA HIS A 86 -3.88 1.94 -26.05
C HIS A 86 -2.43 2.11 -25.58
N GLU A 87 -2.17 1.85 -24.29
CA GLU A 87 -0.84 1.96 -23.66
C GLU A 87 -0.22 3.37 -23.76
N ARG A 88 -1.05 4.40 -23.92
CA ARG A 88 -0.59 5.80 -23.92
C ARG A 88 -0.39 6.26 -22.48
N TYR A 89 0.76 5.91 -21.93
CA TYR A 89 1.12 6.27 -20.57
C TYR A 89 1.47 7.76 -20.45
N SER A 90 0.93 8.42 -19.42
CA SER A 90 1.21 9.82 -19.12
C SER A 90 1.22 10.01 -17.61
N GLU A 91 2.30 10.57 -17.09
CA GLU A 91 2.49 10.97 -15.68
C GLU A 91 2.20 9.86 -14.67
N THR A 92 2.45 8.59 -15.02
CA THR A 92 2.24 7.44 -14.12
C THR A 92 3.52 6.84 -13.54
N PRO A 93 4.72 6.93 -14.19
CA PRO A 93 5.97 6.55 -13.55
C PRO A 93 6.29 7.49 -12.38
N MET A 94 6.84 6.91 -11.32
CA MET A 94 7.24 7.66 -10.12
C MET A 94 8.73 7.53 -9.89
N LEU A 95 9.38 8.66 -9.60
CA LEU A 95 10.72 8.68 -9.02
C LEU A 95 10.58 8.79 -7.51
N ASN A 96 10.77 7.67 -6.82
CA ASN A 96 10.57 7.58 -5.39
C ASN A 96 11.80 8.02 -4.59
N PRO A 97 11.61 8.60 -3.38
CA PRO A 97 12.70 8.79 -2.44
C PRO A 97 13.18 7.45 -1.87
N ASP A 98 14.31 7.48 -1.17
CA ASP A 98 14.69 6.39 -0.27
C ASP A 98 13.73 6.38 0.92
N PHE A 99 12.74 5.48 0.88
CA PHE A 99 11.70 5.40 1.92
C PHE A 99 12.24 4.93 3.27
N VAL A 100 13.30 4.12 3.30
CA VAL A 100 13.91 3.66 4.55
C VAL A 100 14.68 4.80 5.22
N ALA A 101 15.46 5.57 4.45
CA ALA A 101 16.13 6.76 4.95
C ALA A 101 15.13 7.83 5.40
N LEU A 102 14.03 8.00 4.65
CA LEU A 102 12.95 8.92 5.03
C LEU A 102 12.29 8.48 6.34
N ALA A 103 11.92 7.21 6.51
CA ALA A 103 11.36 6.68 7.75
C ALA A 103 12.33 6.88 8.93
N ALA A 104 13.62 6.65 8.71
CA ALA A 104 14.66 6.87 9.72
C ALA A 104 14.73 8.32 10.20
N SER A 105 14.49 9.32 9.33
CA SER A 105 14.45 10.74 9.71
C SER A 105 13.30 11.07 10.68
N TYR A 106 12.24 10.24 10.70
CA TYR A 106 11.13 10.28 11.67
C TYR A 106 11.31 9.30 12.84
N GLY A 107 12.51 8.74 13.01
CA GLY A 107 12.79 7.77 14.09
C GLY A 107 12.11 6.42 13.88
N ILE A 108 11.63 6.12 12.69
CA ILE A 108 10.95 4.87 12.34
C ILE A 108 11.99 3.92 11.73
N LYS A 109 12.16 2.74 12.33
CA LYS A 109 13.02 1.71 11.76
C LYS A 109 12.43 1.19 10.45
N GLY A 110 13.29 0.92 9.45
CA GLY A 110 12.85 0.38 8.18
C GLY A 110 13.85 -0.61 7.58
N ARG A 111 13.38 -1.37 6.58
CA ARG A 111 14.16 -2.32 5.82
C ARG A 111 13.65 -2.43 4.39
N ASP A 112 14.57 -2.52 3.41
CA ASP A 112 14.26 -2.85 2.03
C ASP A 112 14.14 -4.36 1.84
N VAL A 113 13.18 -4.76 1.02
CA VAL A 113 12.95 -6.14 0.59
C VAL A 113 12.90 -6.14 -0.94
N GLU A 114 13.98 -6.57 -1.57
CA GLU A 114 14.13 -6.60 -3.03
C GLU A 114 13.90 -7.99 -3.63
N ARG A 115 14.03 -9.03 -2.81
CA ARG A 115 13.91 -10.43 -3.23
C ARG A 115 12.98 -11.19 -2.32
N ARG A 116 12.25 -12.13 -2.90
CA ARG A 116 11.26 -12.94 -2.19
C ARG A 116 11.83 -13.70 -0.99
N GLU A 117 13.08 -14.16 -1.09
CA GLU A 117 13.75 -14.93 -0.03
C GLU A 117 13.99 -14.11 1.25
N GLN A 118 13.97 -12.78 1.14
CA GLN A 118 14.14 -11.86 2.27
C GLN A 118 12.83 -11.61 3.04
N LEU A 119 11.68 -11.97 2.45
CA LEU A 119 10.37 -11.50 2.91
C LEU A 119 10.00 -12.05 4.28
N ASP A 120 10.18 -13.35 4.49
CA ASP A 120 9.78 -14.02 5.74
C ASP A 120 10.56 -13.46 6.94
N ASP A 121 11.88 -13.32 6.78
CA ASP A 121 12.74 -12.74 7.83
C ASP A 121 12.41 -11.26 8.07
N ALA A 122 12.13 -10.50 7.03
CA ALA A 122 11.79 -9.09 7.15
C ALA A 122 10.45 -8.89 7.86
N ILE A 123 9.45 -9.72 7.56
CA ILE A 123 8.15 -9.71 8.27
C ILE A 123 8.34 -10.10 9.75
N ALA A 124 9.11 -11.14 10.03
CA ALA A 124 9.38 -11.56 11.39
C ALA A 124 10.09 -10.44 12.19
N GLU A 125 11.09 -9.79 11.60
CA GLU A 125 11.76 -8.63 12.18
C GLU A 125 10.78 -7.49 12.45
N MET A 126 9.98 -7.09 11.48
CA MET A 126 8.98 -6.04 11.61
C MET A 126 7.98 -6.32 12.73
N LEU A 127 7.45 -7.53 12.80
CA LEU A 127 6.44 -7.91 13.80
C LEU A 127 7.01 -8.02 15.21
N SER A 128 8.29 -8.39 15.36
CA SER A 128 8.97 -8.47 16.66
C SER A 128 9.46 -7.11 17.16
N HIS A 129 9.60 -6.11 16.29
CA HIS A 129 10.06 -4.77 16.64
C HIS A 129 9.01 -4.05 17.50
N LYS A 130 9.44 -3.40 18.58
CA LYS A 130 8.59 -2.49 19.37
C LYS A 130 8.62 -1.10 18.76
N GLY A 131 7.44 -0.55 18.47
CA GLY A 131 7.28 0.74 17.79
C GLY A 131 7.04 0.59 16.29
N ALA A 132 6.90 1.72 15.62
CA ALA A 132 6.64 1.76 14.18
C ALA A 132 7.78 1.14 13.37
N TYR A 133 7.40 0.51 12.25
CA TYR A 133 8.35 -0.12 11.34
C TYR A 133 7.88 0.02 9.89
N LEU A 134 8.80 0.28 8.97
CA LEU A 134 8.51 0.36 7.54
C LEU A 134 9.26 -0.74 6.78
N LEU A 135 8.54 -1.60 6.07
CA LEU A 135 9.09 -2.47 5.04
C LEU A 135 8.86 -1.85 3.67
N ASN A 136 9.94 -1.50 2.96
CA ASN A 136 9.87 -1.09 1.56
C ASN A 136 10.04 -2.34 0.70
N VAL A 137 8.95 -2.85 0.15
CA VAL A 137 8.91 -4.09 -0.62
C VAL A 137 8.86 -3.77 -2.10
N ALA A 138 9.91 -4.09 -2.83
CA ALA A 138 9.91 -3.99 -4.29
C ALA A 138 8.93 -5.02 -4.88
N VAL A 139 7.98 -4.54 -5.67
CA VAL A 139 7.00 -5.38 -6.36
C VAL A 139 7.00 -5.14 -7.85
N GLU A 140 6.38 -6.04 -8.61
CA GLU A 140 6.36 -5.97 -10.06
C GLU A 140 5.72 -4.67 -10.56
N GLU A 141 6.44 -3.94 -11.42
CA GLU A 141 6.00 -2.67 -11.99
C GLU A 141 4.74 -2.78 -12.84
N LYS A 142 4.59 -3.90 -13.54
CA LYS A 142 3.52 -4.14 -14.53
C LYS A 142 2.37 -4.98 -13.99
N GLY A 143 2.43 -5.34 -12.72
CA GLY A 143 1.37 -6.10 -12.05
C GLY A 143 0.02 -5.40 -12.19
N MET A 144 -1.01 -6.16 -12.53
CA MET A 144 -2.38 -5.67 -12.68
C MET A 144 -3.31 -6.27 -11.65
N VAL A 145 -4.35 -5.54 -11.31
CA VAL A 145 -5.38 -5.98 -10.36
C VAL A 145 -6.57 -6.56 -11.10
N PHE A 146 -6.77 -7.85 -10.95
CA PHE A 146 -7.94 -8.59 -11.43
C PHE A 146 -8.52 -9.46 -10.32
N PRO A 147 -9.83 -9.79 -10.33
CA PRO A 147 -10.84 -9.37 -11.32
C PRO A 147 -11.20 -7.89 -11.18
N MET A 148 -11.65 -7.26 -12.27
CA MET A 148 -12.17 -5.90 -12.26
C MET A 148 -13.40 -5.74 -13.14
N THR A 149 -14.30 -4.83 -12.74
CA THR A 149 -15.42 -4.40 -13.59
C THR A 149 -15.12 -2.97 -14.04
N PRO A 150 -15.00 -2.70 -15.34
CA PRO A 150 -14.74 -1.36 -15.85
C PRO A 150 -15.87 -0.40 -15.55
N ALA A 151 -15.53 0.89 -15.42
CA ALA A 151 -16.50 1.94 -15.20
C ALA A 151 -17.53 1.98 -16.34
N GLY A 152 -18.83 2.06 -15.98
CA GLY A 152 -19.94 2.05 -16.94
C GLY A 152 -20.37 0.66 -17.40
N SER A 153 -19.67 -0.39 -17.02
CA SER A 153 -20.05 -1.77 -17.31
C SER A 153 -21.02 -2.37 -16.29
N CYS A 154 -21.78 -3.37 -16.70
CA CYS A 154 -22.57 -4.19 -15.78
C CYS A 154 -21.63 -4.99 -14.87
N VAL A 155 -22.03 -5.20 -13.60
CA VAL A 155 -21.27 -6.01 -12.63
C VAL A 155 -21.08 -7.47 -13.05
N THR A 156 -21.87 -7.94 -14.02
CA THR A 156 -21.70 -9.28 -14.62
C THR A 156 -20.57 -9.33 -15.64
N ASN A 157 -20.09 -8.18 -16.13
CA ASN A 157 -19.01 -8.07 -17.11
C ASN A 157 -17.67 -7.92 -16.39
N ILE A 158 -17.20 -8.97 -15.75
CA ILE A 158 -15.99 -9.00 -14.96
C ILE A 158 -14.83 -9.42 -15.86
N MET A 159 -13.81 -8.57 -15.96
CA MET A 159 -12.52 -8.95 -16.56
C MET A 159 -11.71 -9.77 -15.56
N LEU A 160 -11.29 -10.96 -15.96
CA LEU A 160 -10.45 -11.83 -15.15
C LEU A 160 -8.96 -11.69 -15.49
N ASN A 161 -8.65 -11.18 -16.68
CA ASN A 161 -7.29 -10.96 -17.17
C ASN A 161 -7.27 -9.94 -18.33
N VAL A 162 -6.07 -9.61 -18.82
CA VAL A 162 -5.84 -8.62 -19.90
C VAL A 162 -6.41 -9.04 -21.28
N ASN A 163 -6.64 -10.32 -21.50
CA ASN A 163 -7.05 -10.84 -22.81
C ASN A 163 -8.57 -10.82 -23.01
N GLU A 164 -9.33 -10.50 -21.98
CA GLU A 164 -10.77 -10.37 -22.08
C GLU A 164 -11.12 -9.00 -22.68
N LYS A 165 -11.52 -9.03 -23.95
CA LYS A 165 -12.01 -7.83 -24.65
C LYS A 165 -13.49 -7.62 -24.32
N TYR A 166 -13.89 -6.37 -24.16
CA TYR A 166 -15.27 -5.89 -24.10
C TYR A 166 -15.96 -6.07 -25.43
#